data_8fd432a92c479b92555c73b70ae13a12
#
_entry.id   8fd432a92c479b92555c73b70ae13a12
#
_cell.length_a   1.000
_cell.length_b   1.000
_cell.length_c   1.000
_cell.angle_alpha   90.00
_cell.angle_beta   90.00
_cell.angle_gamma   90.00
#
_symmetry.space_group_name_H-M   'P 1'
#
loop_
_entity.id
_entity.type
_entity.pdbx_description
1 polymer ?
#
loop_
_entity_poly.entity_id
_entity_poly.type
_entity_poly.pdbx_seq_one_letter_code
_entity_poly.pdbx_strand_id
1 'polypeptide(L)'
;GKFWIAKSNSVKSKLFSPSDIQSIMKKAIVERLKGVYNVSWFPEDGASFPIRVAFMKDVATIGIDTSGVSLHKRGYRQMTVKAPITETLASALIMLTPWKKDRSLVDPFCGSGTFPIEAAMMAADIAPGMNRSFLAQDWKQVVPRRCWYEAVEEAQDRVNLKIETDIQGYDIDAEALKAARANAKMAGVESLIHFQQRPVKELHHPKPYGFIITNPPYGCLLYTS
;
A
#
# COMPACT_ATOMS: atom_id res chain seq x y z
N GLY A 1 15.44 2.91 -22.97
CA GLY A 1 15.05 2.49 -21.61
C GLY A 1 15.72 1.21 -21.18
N LYS A 2 15.65 0.91 -19.92
CA LYS A 2 16.23 -0.33 -19.36
C LYS A 2 15.14 -1.25 -18.83
N PHE A 3 15.36 -2.56 -19.01
CA PHE A 3 14.53 -3.58 -18.39
C PHE A 3 15.36 -4.56 -17.59
N TRP A 4 14.75 -5.16 -16.61
CA TRP A 4 15.34 -6.27 -15.86
C TRP A 4 14.24 -7.22 -15.39
N ILE A 5 14.60 -8.46 -15.14
CA ILE A 5 13.69 -9.42 -14.56
C ILE A 5 13.77 -9.25 -13.04
N ALA A 6 12.68 -8.80 -12.44
CA ALA A 6 12.54 -8.70 -10.99
C ALA A 6 12.57 -10.08 -10.34
N LYS A 7 12.63 -10.13 -9.01
CA LYS A 7 12.62 -11.39 -8.26
C LYS A 7 11.45 -12.27 -8.73
N SER A 8 11.77 -13.46 -9.25
CA SER A 8 10.80 -14.44 -9.71
C SER A 8 10.39 -15.38 -8.59
N ASN A 9 9.17 -15.91 -8.68
CA ASN A 9 8.65 -16.92 -7.76
C ASN A 9 8.29 -18.19 -8.55
N SER A 10 8.49 -19.36 -7.94
CA SER A 10 8.04 -20.62 -8.50
C SER A 10 7.42 -21.49 -7.41
N VAL A 11 6.22 -21.99 -7.67
CA VAL A 11 5.46 -22.83 -6.75
C VAL A 11 4.99 -24.07 -7.49
N LYS A 12 5.34 -25.26 -6.99
CA LYS A 12 4.93 -26.56 -7.56
C LYS A 12 5.16 -26.65 -9.07
N SER A 13 6.31 -26.19 -9.55
CA SER A 13 6.67 -26.15 -10.96
C SER A 13 8.03 -26.82 -11.19
N LYS A 14 8.25 -27.36 -12.39
CA LYS A 14 9.49 -28.01 -12.81
C LYS A 14 10.65 -27.03 -12.81
N LEU A 15 10.43 -25.81 -13.31
CA LEU A 15 11.40 -24.73 -13.25
C LEU A 15 11.26 -24.01 -11.90
N PHE A 16 12.15 -24.29 -10.96
CA PHE A 16 12.02 -23.85 -9.57
C PHE A 16 13.08 -22.82 -9.13
N SER A 17 14.21 -22.71 -9.83
CA SER A 17 15.28 -21.79 -9.49
C SER A 17 14.95 -20.35 -9.91
N PRO A 18 14.82 -19.38 -8.99
CA PRO A 18 14.54 -17.99 -9.37
C PRO A 18 15.64 -17.35 -10.23
N SER A 19 16.90 -17.69 -9.99
CA SER A 19 18.03 -17.18 -10.78
C SER A 19 18.02 -17.68 -12.22
N ASP A 20 17.67 -18.96 -12.42
CA ASP A 20 17.59 -19.55 -13.77
C ASP A 20 16.40 -18.96 -14.53
N ILE A 21 15.25 -18.79 -13.87
CA ILE A 21 14.10 -18.11 -14.44
C ILE A 21 14.48 -16.70 -14.92
N GLN A 22 15.16 -15.93 -14.07
CA GLN A 22 15.59 -14.57 -14.43
C GLN A 22 16.55 -14.57 -15.62
N SER A 23 17.54 -15.46 -15.63
CA SER A 23 18.54 -15.56 -16.69
C SER A 23 17.95 -15.98 -18.03
N ILE A 24 17.11 -17.02 -18.03
CA ILE A 24 16.42 -17.53 -19.22
C ILE A 24 15.50 -16.45 -19.81
N MET A 25 14.68 -15.83 -18.97
CA MET A 25 13.76 -14.78 -19.41
C MET A 25 14.50 -13.56 -19.96
N LYS A 26 15.56 -13.11 -19.28
CA LYS A 26 16.38 -11.98 -19.77
C LYS A 26 16.96 -12.31 -21.15
N LYS A 27 17.54 -13.50 -21.31
CA LYS A 27 18.12 -13.94 -22.58
C LYS A 27 17.06 -14.00 -23.69
N ALA A 28 15.92 -14.63 -23.44
CA ALA A 28 14.84 -14.75 -24.42
C ALA A 28 14.33 -13.37 -24.91
N ILE A 29 14.14 -12.43 -24.00
CA ILE A 29 13.72 -11.07 -24.34
C ILE A 29 14.80 -10.34 -25.15
N VAL A 30 16.05 -10.41 -24.72
CA VAL A 30 17.19 -9.78 -25.44
C VAL A 30 17.30 -10.31 -26.84
N GLU A 31 17.29 -11.63 -27.05
CA GLU A 31 17.41 -12.24 -28.38
C GLU A 31 16.21 -11.87 -29.27
N ARG A 32 15.01 -11.84 -28.72
CA ARG A 32 13.84 -11.39 -29.47
C ARG A 32 13.94 -9.94 -29.90
N LEU A 33 14.34 -9.04 -28.98
CA LEU A 33 14.47 -7.61 -29.27
C LEU A 33 15.61 -7.32 -30.26
N LYS A 34 16.73 -8.04 -30.19
CA LYS A 34 17.82 -7.94 -31.19
C LYS A 34 17.28 -8.23 -32.59
N GLY A 35 16.52 -9.31 -32.75
CA GLY A 35 15.93 -9.67 -34.04
C GLY A 35 14.89 -8.69 -34.54
N VAL A 36 14.07 -8.09 -33.67
CA VAL A 36 13.02 -7.13 -34.04
C VAL A 36 13.61 -5.77 -34.42
N TYR A 37 14.58 -5.29 -33.68
CA TYR A 37 15.13 -3.94 -33.85
C TYR A 37 16.46 -3.92 -34.62
N ASN A 38 16.98 -5.08 -35.00
CA ASN A 38 18.25 -5.24 -35.70
C ASN A 38 19.42 -4.52 -34.98
N VAL A 39 19.52 -4.69 -33.66
CA VAL A 39 20.56 -4.08 -32.80
C VAL A 39 21.30 -5.17 -32.03
N SER A 40 22.58 -4.96 -31.80
CA SER A 40 23.41 -5.88 -30.99
C SER A 40 23.48 -5.48 -29.52
N TRP A 41 23.20 -4.24 -29.21
CA TRP A 41 23.28 -3.66 -27.87
C TRP A 41 22.11 -2.72 -27.60
N PHE A 42 21.65 -2.68 -26.34
CA PHE A 42 20.57 -1.83 -25.88
C PHE A 42 21.10 -0.81 -24.87
N PRO A 43 20.95 0.51 -25.12
CA PRO A 43 21.29 1.51 -24.13
C PRO A 43 20.37 1.39 -22.91
N GLU A 44 20.97 1.41 -21.71
CA GLU A 44 20.22 1.31 -20.44
C GLU A 44 19.87 2.70 -19.88
N ASP A 45 19.65 3.66 -20.74
CA ASP A 45 19.20 5.02 -20.42
C ASP A 45 17.65 5.14 -20.45
N GLY A 46 17.12 6.20 -19.83
CA GLY A 46 15.69 6.49 -19.84
C GLY A 46 14.84 5.62 -18.90
N ALA A 47 13.60 5.40 -19.28
CA ALA A 47 12.59 4.78 -18.43
C ALA A 47 12.91 3.32 -18.08
N SER A 48 12.46 2.90 -16.91
CA SER A 48 12.69 1.56 -16.34
C SER A 48 11.47 0.66 -16.51
N PHE A 49 11.70 -0.58 -16.94
CA PHE A 49 10.65 -1.57 -17.21
C PHE A 49 10.95 -2.87 -16.44
N PRO A 50 10.60 -2.98 -15.15
CA PRO A 50 10.77 -4.22 -14.40
C PRO A 50 9.76 -5.25 -14.87
N ILE A 51 10.26 -6.45 -15.18
CA ILE A 51 9.43 -7.57 -15.61
C ILE A 51 9.33 -8.56 -14.45
N ARG A 52 8.13 -8.92 -14.06
CA ARG A 52 7.84 -9.94 -13.04
C ARG A 52 7.46 -11.25 -13.70
N VAL A 53 8.02 -12.34 -13.19
CA VAL A 53 7.73 -13.69 -13.65
C VAL A 53 7.37 -14.55 -12.46
N ALA A 54 6.22 -15.21 -12.53
CA ALA A 54 5.79 -16.17 -11.54
C ALA A 54 5.39 -17.48 -12.21
N PHE A 55 5.87 -18.59 -11.67
CA PHE A 55 5.46 -19.93 -12.07
C PHE A 55 4.57 -20.54 -11.01
N MET A 56 3.44 -21.08 -11.42
CA MET A 56 2.56 -21.86 -10.56
C MET A 56 2.03 -23.07 -11.32
N LYS A 57 2.37 -24.28 -10.86
CA LYS A 57 1.96 -25.54 -11.50
C LYS A 57 2.31 -25.56 -13.01
N ASP A 58 3.56 -25.20 -13.32
CA ASP A 58 4.10 -25.10 -14.69
C ASP A 58 3.45 -24.04 -15.59
N VAL A 59 2.59 -23.16 -15.06
CA VAL A 59 2.04 -22.02 -15.78
C VAL A 59 2.85 -20.78 -15.44
N ALA A 60 3.36 -20.08 -16.46
CA ALA A 60 4.11 -18.82 -16.32
C ALA A 60 3.14 -17.63 -16.42
N THR A 61 3.19 -16.76 -15.41
CA THR A 61 2.57 -15.43 -15.46
C THR A 61 3.67 -14.38 -15.61
N ILE A 62 3.58 -13.60 -16.69
CA ILE A 62 4.55 -12.55 -17.00
C ILE A 62 3.84 -11.21 -16.97
N GLY A 63 4.37 -10.25 -16.24
CA GLY A 63 3.81 -8.90 -16.14
C GLY A 63 4.90 -7.83 -16.13
N ILE A 64 4.53 -6.61 -16.52
CA ILE A 64 5.38 -5.43 -16.38
C ILE A 64 4.92 -4.68 -15.13
N ASP A 65 5.85 -4.35 -14.23
CA ASP A 65 5.55 -3.62 -13.01
C ASP A 65 5.39 -2.13 -13.30
N THR A 66 4.16 -1.65 -13.26
CA THR A 66 3.80 -0.25 -13.47
C THR A 66 3.92 0.60 -12.21
N SER A 67 3.93 -0.04 -11.05
CA SER A 67 3.86 0.64 -9.74
C SER A 67 5.22 1.05 -9.20
N GLY A 68 6.24 0.21 -9.35
CA GLY A 68 7.58 0.38 -8.79
C GLY A 68 7.61 0.10 -7.28
N VAL A 69 7.54 1.13 -6.47
CA VAL A 69 7.45 0.98 -5.01
C VAL A 69 6.15 0.25 -4.64
N SER A 70 6.23 -0.67 -3.68
CA SER A 70 5.08 -1.49 -3.26
C SER A 70 3.86 -0.64 -2.88
N LEU A 71 2.65 -1.07 -3.30
CA LEU A 71 1.41 -0.29 -3.17
C LEU A 71 1.00 0.00 -1.72
N HIS A 72 1.44 -0.81 -0.73
CA HIS A 72 1.20 -0.51 0.67
C HIS A 72 1.90 0.77 1.13
N LYS A 73 3.00 1.18 0.49
CA LYS A 73 3.66 2.45 0.79
C LYS A 73 2.87 3.60 0.21
N ARG A 74 1.88 4.10 0.96
CA ARG A 74 1.00 5.20 0.56
C ARG A 74 1.68 6.57 0.53
N GLY A 75 2.84 6.71 1.21
CA GLY A 75 3.58 7.97 1.34
C GLY A 75 3.33 8.72 2.65
N TYR A 76 2.28 8.39 3.40
CA TYR A 76 1.98 9.10 4.65
C TYR A 76 2.75 8.59 5.87
N ARG A 77 3.23 7.34 5.87
CA ARG A 77 3.92 6.75 7.02
C ARG A 77 5.33 7.31 7.15
N GLN A 78 5.48 8.32 7.99
CA GLN A 78 6.76 8.93 8.34
C GLN A 78 7.37 8.27 9.58
N MET A 79 6.53 7.88 10.53
CA MET A 79 6.91 7.26 11.78
C MET A 79 6.29 5.87 11.89
N THR A 80 7.04 4.93 12.43
CA THR A 80 6.60 3.53 12.57
C THR A 80 6.84 3.05 13.98
N VAL A 81 6.00 2.13 14.41
CA VAL A 81 6.14 1.35 15.64
C VAL A 81 6.62 -0.06 15.31
N LYS A 82 6.89 -0.90 16.32
CA LYS A 82 7.23 -2.30 16.10
C LYS A 82 6.08 -3.03 15.40
N ALA A 83 6.41 -3.77 14.32
CA ALA A 83 5.49 -4.65 13.57
C ALA A 83 4.12 -4.04 13.16
N PRO A 84 4.10 -2.89 12.46
CA PRO A 84 2.84 -2.31 12.01
C PRO A 84 2.20 -3.18 10.94
N ILE A 85 0.86 -3.24 10.92
CA ILE A 85 0.13 -3.83 9.79
C ILE A 85 0.38 -3.01 8.52
N THR A 86 0.45 -3.68 7.36
CA THR A 86 0.58 -2.96 6.08
C THR A 86 -0.72 -2.26 5.70
N GLU A 87 -0.61 -1.11 5.07
CA GLU A 87 -1.75 -0.26 4.69
C GLU A 87 -2.74 -1.00 3.79
N THR A 88 -2.24 -1.74 2.80
CA THR A 88 -3.10 -2.53 1.89
C THR A 88 -3.86 -3.63 2.62
N LEU A 89 -3.25 -4.27 3.62
CA LEU A 89 -3.93 -5.29 4.41
C LEU A 89 -4.98 -4.66 5.33
N ALA A 90 -4.65 -3.54 5.98
CA ALA A 90 -5.60 -2.80 6.80
C ALA A 90 -6.83 -2.36 5.98
N SER A 91 -6.61 -1.79 4.79
CA SER A 91 -7.68 -1.43 3.86
C SER A 91 -8.55 -2.63 3.48
N ALA A 92 -7.92 -3.75 3.12
CA ALA A 92 -8.65 -4.96 2.74
C ALA A 92 -9.51 -5.49 3.91
N LEU A 93 -8.98 -5.49 5.14
CA LEU A 93 -9.73 -5.92 6.31
C LEU A 93 -10.92 -5.00 6.60
N ILE A 94 -10.76 -3.68 6.48
CA ILE A 94 -11.88 -2.73 6.61
C ILE A 94 -12.95 -3.01 5.55
N MET A 95 -12.56 -3.21 4.29
CA MET A 95 -13.48 -3.50 3.19
C MET A 95 -14.24 -4.84 3.32
N LEU A 96 -13.67 -5.81 4.04
CA LEU A 96 -14.33 -7.09 4.34
C LEU A 96 -15.39 -6.95 5.44
N THR A 97 -15.41 -5.85 6.18
CA THR A 97 -16.47 -5.56 7.16
C THR A 97 -17.62 -4.80 6.50
N PRO A 98 -18.84 -4.84 7.05
CA PRO A 98 -19.94 -3.99 6.61
C PRO A 98 -19.84 -2.55 7.15
N TRP A 99 -18.66 -2.10 7.61
CA TRP A 99 -18.45 -0.73 8.08
C TRP A 99 -18.69 0.29 6.95
N LYS A 100 -19.31 1.39 7.31
CA LYS A 100 -19.51 2.57 6.46
C LYS A 100 -19.18 3.83 7.26
N LYS A 101 -18.88 4.91 6.57
CA LYS A 101 -18.44 6.20 7.15
C LYS A 101 -19.40 6.83 8.18
N ASP A 102 -20.66 6.46 8.16
CA ASP A 102 -21.71 6.89 9.09
C ASP A 102 -21.73 6.09 10.41
N ARG A 103 -20.85 5.10 10.55
CA ARG A 103 -20.77 4.24 11.74
C ARG A 103 -19.43 4.37 12.44
N SER A 104 -19.48 4.23 13.76
CA SER A 104 -18.27 4.26 14.59
C SER A 104 -17.27 3.15 14.21
N LEU A 105 -15.99 3.49 14.11
CA LEU A 105 -14.89 2.56 13.99
C LEU A 105 -13.89 2.85 15.10
N VAL A 106 -13.51 1.81 15.85
CA VAL A 106 -12.58 1.93 16.97
C VAL A 106 -11.43 0.95 16.80
N ASP A 107 -10.22 1.45 16.91
CA ASP A 107 -9.01 0.64 17.04
C ASP A 107 -8.38 0.85 18.43
N PRO A 108 -8.58 -0.07 19.39
CA PRO A 108 -8.07 0.09 20.76
C PRO A 108 -6.57 -0.23 20.92
N PHE A 109 -5.87 -0.64 19.85
CA PHE A 109 -4.44 -0.88 19.80
C PHE A 109 -3.86 -0.27 18.53
N CYS A 110 -4.14 1.01 18.29
CA CYS A 110 -3.94 1.63 16.98
C CYS A 110 -2.47 1.79 16.58
N GLY A 111 -1.54 1.74 17.52
CA GLY A 111 -0.12 1.89 17.23
C GLY A 111 0.17 3.17 16.46
N SER A 112 0.76 3.05 15.27
CA SER A 112 1.01 4.20 14.36
C SER A 112 -0.22 4.64 13.54
N GLY A 113 -1.42 4.17 13.87
CA GLY A 113 -2.69 4.67 13.35
C GLY A 113 -3.15 4.06 12.03
N THR A 114 -2.62 2.90 11.60
CA THR A 114 -2.90 2.38 10.25
C THR A 114 -4.38 2.17 9.96
N PHE A 115 -5.11 1.46 10.81
CA PHE A 115 -6.56 1.25 10.61
C PHE A 115 -7.37 2.55 10.62
N PRO A 116 -7.22 3.43 11.63
CA PRO A 116 -7.93 4.70 11.63
C PRO A 116 -7.63 5.58 10.41
N ILE A 117 -6.38 5.63 9.95
CA ILE A 117 -5.97 6.44 8.79
C ILE A 117 -6.57 5.87 7.49
N GLU A 118 -6.45 4.57 7.24
CA GLU A 118 -7.03 3.95 6.04
C GLU A 118 -8.58 4.08 6.03
N ALA A 119 -9.23 3.92 7.18
CA ALA A 119 -10.67 4.15 7.30
C ALA A 119 -11.06 5.61 7.00
N ALA A 120 -10.32 6.57 7.52
CA ALA A 120 -10.57 7.99 7.26
C ALA A 120 -10.32 8.37 5.80
N MET A 121 -9.28 7.83 5.17
CA MET A 121 -9.05 8.02 3.74
C MET A 121 -10.19 7.45 2.89
N MET A 122 -10.69 6.25 3.22
CA MET A 122 -11.86 5.65 2.55
C MET A 122 -13.12 6.50 2.76
N ALA A 123 -13.37 6.98 3.99
CA ALA A 123 -14.52 7.80 4.31
C ALA A 123 -14.52 9.12 3.54
N ALA A 124 -13.35 9.74 3.40
CA ALA A 124 -13.14 11.00 2.69
C ALA A 124 -12.98 10.85 1.17
N ASP A 125 -13.06 9.63 0.63
CA ASP A 125 -12.83 9.29 -0.78
C ASP A 125 -11.45 9.74 -1.29
N ILE A 126 -10.42 9.62 -0.46
CA ILE A 126 -9.03 9.93 -0.80
C ILE A 126 -8.40 8.73 -1.49
N ALA A 127 -7.99 8.90 -2.74
CA ALA A 127 -7.30 7.85 -3.48
C ALA A 127 -5.93 7.52 -2.86
N PRO A 128 -5.62 6.23 -2.58
CA PRO A 128 -4.41 5.84 -1.86
C PRO A 128 -3.11 6.09 -2.63
N GLY A 129 -3.20 6.47 -3.90
CA GLY A 129 -2.07 6.81 -4.76
C GLY A 129 -1.64 8.28 -4.76
N MET A 130 -2.37 9.16 -4.07
CA MET A 130 -2.16 10.62 -4.16
C MET A 130 -0.79 11.08 -3.63
N ASN A 131 -0.27 10.42 -2.60
CA ASN A 131 0.98 10.81 -1.94
C ASN A 131 2.18 9.94 -2.37
N ARG A 132 2.13 9.34 -3.55
CA ARG A 132 3.22 8.52 -4.09
C ARG A 132 3.37 8.70 -5.59
N SER A 133 4.54 8.32 -6.12
CA SER A 133 4.77 8.20 -7.56
C SER A 133 4.58 6.76 -8.04
N PHE A 134 4.36 6.61 -9.33
CA PHE A 134 4.28 5.32 -10.03
C PHE A 134 5.35 5.27 -11.12
N LEU A 135 5.95 4.11 -11.30
CA LEU A 135 7.02 3.93 -12.29
C LEU A 135 6.54 4.24 -13.72
N ALA A 136 5.30 3.90 -14.04
CA ALA A 136 4.71 4.15 -15.35
C ALA A 136 4.54 5.65 -15.68
N GLN A 137 4.68 6.56 -14.72
CA GLN A 137 4.71 8.01 -15.00
C GLN A 137 5.88 8.42 -15.89
N ASP A 138 6.97 7.66 -15.87
CA ASP A 138 8.14 7.89 -16.72
C ASP A 138 7.98 7.32 -18.14
N TRP A 139 6.94 6.53 -18.39
CA TRP A 139 6.70 5.88 -19.69
C TRP A 139 5.94 6.78 -20.66
N LYS A 140 6.48 7.95 -20.95
CA LYS A 140 5.81 9.03 -21.69
C LYS A 140 5.32 8.65 -23.09
N GLN A 141 5.96 7.63 -23.72
CA GLN A 141 5.58 7.12 -25.05
C GLN A 141 4.43 6.11 -24.99
N VAL A 142 4.20 5.49 -23.81
CA VAL A 142 3.16 4.46 -23.59
C VAL A 142 1.94 5.07 -22.89
N VAL A 143 2.20 5.90 -21.86
CA VAL A 143 1.15 6.55 -21.06
C VAL A 143 1.36 8.08 -21.18
N PRO A 144 0.50 8.77 -21.95
CA PRO A 144 0.57 10.23 -22.06
C PRO A 144 0.43 10.92 -20.70
N ARG A 145 1.20 11.98 -20.47
CA ARG A 145 1.14 12.76 -19.21
C ARG A 145 -0.29 13.24 -18.89
N ARG A 146 -1.06 13.56 -19.91
CA ARG A 146 -2.45 13.99 -19.76
C ARG A 146 -3.29 12.99 -18.96
N CYS A 147 -3.13 11.70 -19.22
CA CYS A 147 -3.88 10.65 -18.48
C CYS A 147 -3.58 10.67 -16.98
N TRP A 148 -2.33 11.02 -16.58
CA TRP A 148 -1.98 11.16 -15.17
C TRP A 148 -2.60 12.41 -14.55
N TYR A 149 -2.58 13.54 -15.25
CA TYR A 149 -3.20 14.78 -14.76
C TYR A 149 -4.71 14.61 -14.61
N GLU A 150 -5.40 14.06 -15.61
CA GLU A 150 -6.84 13.80 -15.57
C GLU A 150 -7.21 12.87 -14.41
N ALA A 151 -6.44 11.79 -14.19
CA ALA A 151 -6.69 10.86 -13.08
C ALA A 151 -6.44 11.50 -11.69
N VAL A 152 -5.44 12.35 -11.56
CA VAL A 152 -5.16 13.08 -10.31
C VAL A 152 -6.24 14.12 -10.05
N GLU A 153 -6.65 14.88 -11.05
CA GLU A 153 -7.73 15.88 -10.96
C GLU A 153 -9.05 15.21 -10.55
N GLU A 154 -9.45 14.14 -11.24
CA GLU A 154 -10.63 13.35 -10.87
C GLU A 154 -10.56 12.86 -9.41
N ALA A 155 -9.40 12.34 -8.98
CA ALA A 155 -9.23 11.87 -7.61
C ALA A 155 -9.30 13.01 -6.59
N GLN A 156 -8.79 14.20 -6.91
CA GLN A 156 -8.85 15.38 -6.06
C GLN A 156 -10.28 15.93 -5.93
N ASP A 157 -11.02 15.96 -7.01
CA ASP A 157 -12.41 16.44 -7.03
C ASP A 157 -13.35 15.57 -6.18
N ARG A 158 -13.00 14.30 -5.98
CA ARG A 158 -13.77 13.38 -5.13
C ARG A 158 -13.51 13.56 -3.64
N VAL A 159 -12.40 14.18 -3.23
CA VAL A 159 -12.03 14.32 -1.83
C VAL A 159 -13.05 15.16 -1.07
N ASN A 160 -13.60 14.59 -0.02
CA ASN A 160 -14.53 15.29 0.87
C ASN A 160 -14.09 15.20 2.34
N LEU A 161 -13.40 16.22 2.81
CA LEU A 161 -12.97 16.35 4.21
C LEU A 161 -14.03 16.97 5.14
N LYS A 162 -15.19 17.41 4.60
CA LYS A 162 -16.29 17.99 5.39
C LYS A 162 -17.30 16.95 5.85
N ILE A 163 -16.93 15.68 5.79
CA ILE A 163 -17.78 14.59 6.26
C ILE A 163 -17.73 14.48 7.78
N GLU A 164 -18.83 14.08 8.36
CA GLU A 164 -18.88 13.65 9.76
C GLU A 164 -18.52 12.16 9.84
N THR A 165 -17.52 11.85 10.64
CA THR A 165 -17.07 10.48 10.90
C THR A 165 -16.90 10.27 12.40
N ASP A 166 -16.95 9.00 12.82
CA ASP A 166 -16.66 8.61 14.19
C ASP A 166 -15.59 7.51 14.16
N ILE A 167 -14.36 7.93 13.88
CA ILE A 167 -13.18 7.07 13.80
C ILE A 167 -12.28 7.38 14.97
N GLN A 168 -11.97 6.36 15.78
CA GLN A 168 -11.22 6.49 17.02
C GLN A 168 -10.06 5.53 17.07
N GLY A 169 -8.89 6.04 17.42
CA GLY A 169 -7.68 5.27 17.68
C GLY A 169 -7.21 5.45 19.12
N TYR A 170 -7.06 4.34 19.82
CA TYR A 170 -6.53 4.32 21.18
C TYR A 170 -5.25 3.49 21.24
N ASP A 171 -4.36 3.90 22.10
CA ASP A 171 -3.17 3.11 22.50
C ASP A 171 -2.79 3.48 23.90
N ILE A 172 -2.09 2.58 24.60
CA ILE A 172 -1.50 2.87 25.91
C ILE A 172 -0.19 3.64 25.77
N ASP A 173 0.49 3.51 24.64
CA ASP A 173 1.77 4.13 24.34
C ASP A 173 1.58 5.53 23.73
N ALA A 174 2.00 6.55 24.48
CA ALA A 174 1.95 7.94 24.04
C ALA A 174 2.80 8.23 22.78
N GLU A 175 3.96 7.56 22.64
CA GLU A 175 4.82 7.74 21.47
C GLU A 175 4.20 7.10 20.22
N ALA A 176 3.51 5.97 20.37
CA ALA A 176 2.73 5.40 19.27
C ALA A 176 1.63 6.35 18.78
N LEU A 177 0.92 7.01 19.70
CA LEU A 177 -0.10 8.01 19.35
C LEU A 177 0.48 9.28 18.71
N LYS A 178 1.67 9.70 19.12
CA LYS A 178 2.39 10.79 18.47
C LYS A 178 2.72 10.44 17.03
N ALA A 179 3.18 9.21 16.78
CA ALA A 179 3.39 8.69 15.43
C ALA A 179 2.06 8.61 14.64
N ALA A 180 0.98 8.15 15.26
CA ALA A 180 -0.34 8.07 14.62
C ALA A 180 -0.85 9.44 14.16
N ARG A 181 -0.75 10.47 15.01
CA ARG A 181 -1.13 11.86 14.65
C ARG A 181 -0.27 12.41 13.52
N ALA A 182 1.05 12.22 13.58
CA ALA A 182 1.96 12.66 12.53
C ALA A 182 1.64 12.00 11.17
N ASN A 183 1.38 10.69 11.17
CA ASN A 183 0.98 9.94 9.99
C ASN A 183 -0.39 10.39 9.45
N ALA A 184 -1.38 10.60 10.32
CA ALA A 184 -2.71 11.09 9.94
C ALA A 184 -2.65 12.49 9.32
N LYS A 185 -1.80 13.36 9.86
CA LYS A 185 -1.53 14.68 9.30
C LYS A 185 -0.91 14.59 7.90
N MET A 186 0.06 13.70 7.71
CA MET A 186 0.66 13.46 6.39
C MET A 186 -0.32 12.86 5.39
N ALA A 187 -1.30 12.06 5.86
CA ALA A 187 -2.39 11.54 5.04
C ALA A 187 -3.49 12.58 4.76
N GLY A 188 -3.48 13.74 5.43
CA GLY A 188 -4.48 14.78 5.30
C GLY A 188 -5.83 14.47 5.98
N VAL A 189 -5.85 13.53 6.94
CA VAL A 189 -7.09 13.05 7.60
C VAL A 189 -7.10 13.23 9.12
N GLU A 190 -6.16 13.99 9.68
CA GLU A 190 -6.04 14.18 11.13
C GLU A 190 -7.35 14.68 11.77
N SER A 191 -8.07 15.57 11.08
CA SER A 191 -9.34 16.15 11.57
C SER A 191 -10.50 15.15 11.61
N LEU A 192 -10.38 14.01 10.94
CA LEU A 192 -11.40 12.97 10.84
C LEU A 192 -11.23 11.86 11.87
N ILE A 193 -10.14 11.90 12.68
CA ILE A 193 -9.80 10.82 13.59
C ILE A 193 -9.58 11.37 14.99
N HIS A 194 -10.20 10.73 15.98
CA HIS A 194 -9.93 11.01 17.39
C HIS A 194 -8.87 10.03 17.92
N PHE A 195 -7.68 10.55 18.25
CA PHE A 195 -6.63 9.78 18.90
C PHE A 195 -6.53 10.13 20.38
N GLN A 196 -6.55 9.12 21.27
CA GLN A 196 -6.44 9.32 22.71
C GLN A 196 -5.63 8.21 23.37
N GLN A 197 -4.77 8.58 24.31
CA GLN A 197 -4.09 7.60 25.17
C GLN A 197 -5.12 6.99 26.13
N ARG A 198 -5.34 5.68 26.00
CA ARG A 198 -6.31 4.96 26.81
C ARG A 198 -5.99 3.48 26.87
N PRO A 199 -5.90 2.86 28.02
CA PRO A 199 -5.78 1.41 28.13
C PRO A 199 -7.09 0.73 27.70
N VAL A 200 -6.99 -0.41 27.02
CA VAL A 200 -8.16 -1.14 26.48
C VAL A 200 -9.21 -1.50 27.52
N LYS A 201 -8.80 -1.73 28.77
CA LYS A 201 -9.72 -2.01 29.89
C LYS A 201 -10.67 -0.86 30.21
N GLU A 202 -10.33 0.36 29.79
CA GLU A 202 -11.13 1.56 29.96
C GLU A 202 -11.89 1.94 28.67
N LEU A 203 -11.90 1.03 27.68
CA LEU A 203 -12.62 1.28 26.45
C LEU A 203 -14.12 1.41 26.73
N HIS A 204 -14.64 2.58 26.43
CA HIS A 204 -16.06 2.89 26.48
C HIS A 204 -16.44 3.75 25.30
N HIS A 205 -17.55 3.44 24.65
CA HIS A 205 -18.08 4.22 23.54
C HIS A 205 -19.57 4.51 23.79
N PRO A 206 -20.02 5.79 23.68
CA PRO A 206 -21.39 6.17 24.00
C PRO A 206 -22.41 5.68 22.96
N LYS A 207 -21.97 5.45 21.71
CA LYS A 207 -22.86 4.97 20.64
C LYS A 207 -22.87 3.44 20.61
N PRO A 208 -24.03 2.79 20.59
CA PRO A 208 -24.17 1.37 20.34
C PRO A 208 -23.91 1.09 18.83
N TYR A 209 -23.52 -0.13 18.51
CA TYR A 209 -23.41 -0.65 17.14
C TYR A 209 -22.31 0.02 16.28
N GLY A 210 -21.08 -0.02 16.75
CA GLY A 210 -19.88 0.32 16.01
C GLY A 210 -19.08 -0.92 15.58
N PHE A 211 -17.91 -0.67 15.02
CA PHE A 211 -16.94 -1.70 14.61
C PHE A 211 -15.66 -1.54 15.41
N ILE A 212 -15.17 -2.64 15.95
CA ILE A 212 -13.80 -2.72 16.49
C ILE A 212 -12.98 -3.46 15.45
N ILE A 213 -11.99 -2.76 14.87
CA ILE A 213 -11.06 -3.31 13.88
C ILE A 213 -9.66 -3.02 14.38
N THR A 214 -8.92 -4.06 14.73
CA THR A 214 -7.63 -3.89 15.40
C THR A 214 -6.65 -5.01 15.09
N ASN A 215 -5.37 -4.72 15.25
CA ASN A 215 -4.27 -5.67 15.24
C ASN A 215 -3.61 -5.68 16.63
N PRO A 216 -4.14 -6.45 17.60
CA PRO A 216 -3.65 -6.42 18.96
C PRO A 216 -2.25 -7.01 19.07
N PRO A 217 -1.46 -6.66 20.10
CA PRO A 217 -0.16 -7.25 20.32
C PRO A 217 -0.30 -8.75 20.62
N TYR A 218 0.42 -9.57 19.87
CA TYR A 218 0.51 -11.02 20.12
C TYR A 218 1.51 -11.26 21.27
N GLY A 219 1.18 -12.14 22.21
CA GLY A 219 1.86 -12.36 23.48
C GLY A 219 3.39 -12.54 23.47
N CYS A 220 3.98 -12.95 22.36
CA CYS A 220 5.44 -13.02 22.21
C CYS A 220 6.15 -11.66 22.20
N LEU A 221 5.44 -10.54 22.07
CA LEU A 221 5.99 -9.19 22.13
C LEU A 221 5.95 -8.58 23.54
N LEU A 222 5.26 -9.21 24.50
CA LEU A 222 5.08 -8.72 25.85
C LEU A 222 6.12 -9.26 26.86
N TYR A 223 6.96 -10.21 26.47
CA TYR A 223 7.92 -10.86 27.39
C TYR A 223 9.35 -10.30 27.29
N THR A 224 9.55 -9.16 26.69
CA THR A 224 10.88 -8.52 26.56
C THR A 224 10.96 -7.15 27.24
N SER A 225 10.28 -6.97 28.34
CA SER A 225 10.47 -5.81 29.23
C SER A 225 10.81 -6.27 30.63
#